data_ae2d0507e5ccaf1c4dee237f9401d1e9
#
_entry.id   ae2d0507e5ccaf1c4dee237f9401d1e9
#
_cell.length_a   1.000
_cell.length_b   1.000
_cell.length_c   1.000
_cell.angle_alpha   90.00
_cell.angle_beta   90.00
_cell.angle_gamma   90.00
#
_symmetry.space_group_name_H-M   'P 1'
#
loop_
_entity.id
_entity.type
_entity.pdbx_description
1 polymer ?
#
loop_
_entity_poly.entity_id
_entity_poly.type
_entity_poly.pdbx_seq_one_letter_code
_entity_poly.pdbx_strand_id
1 'polypeptide(L)'
;ASSDEGAAEGHTTRMVKTGESLTVNFLPASGFALSSVESSCGGSLQGSTFTVNRVTSDCLIEPVFEVYSTPEDTLRVSLEEPVKGDTYSGIGNLRGWAVATVGVDRVEIWIDGAYAFDAPYGGERGDVGGVFPDINDSVNSGFSTAWNYNLMDLGEHTITARAYNTNGQYAESSKTFLVTRFHKPYLGADDKVDLSGAQCSVSDSQISLGDAVMDGQVYDILLDWRTAAQDFQIIEIR
;
A
#
# COMPACT_ATOMS: atom_id res chain seq x y z
N ALA A 1 -2.98 42.90 11.13
CA ALA A 1 -2.20 41.92 10.35
C ALA A 1 -2.84 41.81 9.00
N SER A 2 -2.13 42.15 7.96
CA SER A 2 -2.56 41.85 6.62
C SER A 2 -1.85 40.57 6.21
N SER A 3 -2.56 39.65 5.68
CA SER A 3 -1.95 38.51 5.04
C SER A 3 -2.52 38.41 3.65
N ASP A 4 -1.70 38.05 2.75
CA ASP A 4 -2.14 37.58 1.45
C ASP A 4 -2.86 36.24 1.66
N GLU A 5 -4.07 36.17 1.13
CA GLU A 5 -4.89 34.95 0.99
C GLU A 5 -5.28 34.22 2.31
N GLY A 6 -6.33 34.68 2.94
CA GLY A 6 -7.09 33.88 3.93
C GLY A 6 -6.64 33.95 5.38
N ALA A 7 -5.63 34.72 5.72
CA ALA A 7 -5.34 35.05 7.11
C ALA A 7 -6.32 36.11 7.61
N ALA A 8 -6.65 36.08 8.90
CA ALA A 8 -7.57 37.04 9.49
C ALA A 8 -7.04 38.46 9.31
N GLU A 9 -7.78 39.28 8.58
CA GLU A 9 -7.53 40.71 8.49
C GLU A 9 -8.14 41.40 9.71
N GLY A 10 -7.37 42.21 10.40
CA GLY A 10 -7.88 43.04 11.47
C GLY A 10 -6.78 43.65 12.32
N HIS A 11 -6.88 44.96 12.53
CA HIS A 11 -6.11 45.64 13.59
C HIS A 11 -6.96 45.76 14.85
N THR A 12 -6.47 45.18 15.95
CA THR A 12 -7.12 45.33 17.25
C THR A 12 -6.24 46.13 18.16
N THR A 13 -6.74 47.28 18.65
CA THR A 13 -6.04 48.08 19.64
C THR A 13 -6.51 47.69 21.05
N ARG A 14 -5.57 47.37 21.91
CA ARG A 14 -5.85 47.04 23.31
C ARG A 14 -5.12 47.98 24.25
N MET A 15 -5.85 48.59 25.19
CA MET A 15 -5.28 49.44 26.22
C MET A 15 -4.77 48.57 27.37
N VAL A 16 -3.49 48.73 27.71
CA VAL A 16 -2.82 48.03 28.83
C VAL A 16 -2.13 49.09 29.68
N LYS A 17 -2.20 49.01 31.01
CA LYS A 17 -1.50 49.95 31.87
C LYS A 17 0.01 49.75 31.82
N THR A 18 0.76 50.84 31.83
CA THR A 18 2.21 50.77 31.87
C THR A 18 2.70 49.92 33.04
N GLY A 19 3.51 48.92 32.75
CA GLY A 19 4.07 47.97 33.72
C GLY A 19 3.30 46.66 33.86
N GLU A 20 2.11 46.54 33.28
CA GLU A 20 1.35 45.26 33.26
C GLU A 20 1.82 44.34 32.16
N SER A 21 1.50 43.04 32.27
CA SER A 21 1.71 42.04 31.24
C SER A 21 0.57 42.01 30.24
N LEU A 22 0.88 41.64 29.01
CA LEU A 22 -0.10 41.42 27.96
C LEU A 22 0.06 40.00 27.39
N THR A 23 -1.04 39.26 27.31
CA THR A 23 -1.10 37.96 26.64
C THR A 23 -2.07 38.02 25.46
N VAL A 24 -1.60 37.57 24.30
CA VAL A 24 -2.38 37.51 23.07
C VAL A 24 -2.40 36.09 22.59
N ASN A 25 -3.58 35.58 22.30
CA ASN A 25 -3.78 34.27 21.68
C ASN A 25 -4.09 34.45 20.18
N PHE A 26 -3.33 33.79 19.33
CA PHE A 26 -3.55 33.83 17.92
C PHE A 26 -4.27 32.54 17.48
N LEU A 27 -5.33 32.69 16.70
CA LEU A 27 -6.09 31.57 16.12
C LEU A 27 -5.91 31.61 14.61
N PRO A 28 -5.01 30.81 14.04
CA PRO A 28 -4.86 30.73 12.59
C PRO A 28 -6.17 30.31 11.91
N ALA A 29 -6.42 30.87 10.73
CA ALA A 29 -7.51 30.36 9.87
C ALA A 29 -7.20 28.94 9.38
N SER A 30 -8.23 28.23 8.91
CA SER A 30 -8.05 26.90 8.32
C SER A 30 -7.03 26.95 7.18
N GLY A 31 -6.04 26.03 7.19
CA GLY A 31 -4.95 25.98 6.21
C GLY A 31 -3.76 26.90 6.51
N PHE A 32 -3.73 27.55 7.68
CA PHE A 32 -2.59 28.38 8.11
C PHE A 32 -2.08 27.96 9.49
N ALA A 33 -0.76 28.08 9.69
CA ALA A 33 -0.11 27.94 11.00
C ALA A 33 0.57 29.25 11.39
N LEU A 34 0.65 29.53 12.70
CA LEU A 34 1.43 30.64 13.20
C LEU A 34 2.92 30.27 13.15
N SER A 35 3.67 30.98 12.31
CA SER A 35 5.11 30.73 12.13
C SER A 35 5.94 31.51 13.15
N SER A 36 5.65 32.80 13.30
CA SER A 36 6.35 33.68 14.25
C SER A 36 5.47 34.86 14.67
N VAL A 37 5.95 35.61 15.67
CA VAL A 37 5.34 36.87 16.07
C VAL A 37 6.45 37.92 16.15
N GLU A 38 6.32 38.99 15.36
CA GLU A 38 7.16 40.17 15.46
C GLU A 38 6.56 41.14 16.44
N SER A 39 7.38 41.71 17.35
CA SER A 39 6.90 42.61 18.35
C SER A 39 7.94 43.68 18.68
N SER A 40 7.51 44.94 18.68
CA SER A 40 8.34 46.08 19.12
C SER A 40 8.43 46.23 20.62
N CYS A 41 7.64 45.51 21.40
CA CYS A 41 7.70 45.55 22.89
C CYS A 41 8.37 44.29 23.50
N GLY A 42 9.06 43.50 22.69
CA GLY A 42 9.59 42.21 23.12
C GLY A 42 8.48 41.23 23.48
N GLY A 43 8.82 40.11 24.05
CA GLY A 43 7.89 39.03 24.42
C GLY A 43 8.39 37.66 24.04
N SER A 44 7.59 36.66 24.32
CA SER A 44 7.87 35.26 23.97
C SER A 44 6.63 34.57 23.45
N LEU A 45 6.82 33.71 22.44
CA LEU A 45 5.79 32.86 21.85
C LEU A 45 5.88 31.43 22.41
N GLN A 46 4.76 30.91 22.90
CA GLN A 46 4.61 29.50 23.26
C GLN A 46 3.34 28.94 22.60
N GLY A 47 3.51 28.07 21.62
CA GLY A 47 2.39 27.60 20.80
C GLY A 47 1.72 28.77 20.09
N SER A 48 0.44 28.98 20.30
CA SER A 48 -0.33 30.11 19.76
C SER A 48 -0.44 31.31 20.70
N THR A 49 0.24 31.27 21.87
CA THR A 49 0.14 32.32 22.90
C THR A 49 1.41 33.15 22.93
N PHE A 50 1.28 34.43 22.67
CA PHE A 50 2.37 35.40 22.78
C PHE A 50 2.22 36.25 24.08
N THR A 51 3.28 36.33 24.86
CA THR A 51 3.26 37.05 26.15
C THR A 51 4.34 38.12 26.18
N VAL A 52 3.92 39.35 26.46
CA VAL A 52 4.78 40.48 26.83
C VAL A 52 4.71 40.61 28.34
N ASN A 53 5.82 40.39 29.03
CA ASN A 53 5.83 40.38 30.51
C ASN A 53 5.60 41.76 31.13
N ARG A 54 6.04 42.83 30.45
CA ARG A 54 5.91 44.18 30.92
C ARG A 54 5.80 45.16 29.75
N VAL A 55 4.64 45.79 29.61
CA VAL A 55 4.42 46.83 28.61
C VAL A 55 4.89 48.18 29.15
N THR A 56 5.84 48.82 28.47
CA THR A 56 6.44 50.09 28.92
C THR A 56 6.10 51.28 28.01
N SER A 57 5.65 51.04 26.81
CA SER A 57 5.27 52.03 25.80
C SER A 57 4.28 51.42 24.81
N ASP A 58 3.73 52.22 23.93
CA ASP A 58 2.94 51.74 22.79
C ASP A 58 3.80 50.84 21.94
N CYS A 59 3.23 49.70 21.49
CA CYS A 59 3.92 48.72 20.68
C CYS A 59 3.02 48.01 19.69
N LEU A 60 3.65 47.45 18.69
CA LEU A 60 3.01 46.64 17.66
C LEU A 60 3.37 45.17 17.87
N ILE A 61 2.38 44.31 17.70
CA ILE A 61 2.54 42.84 17.73
C ILE A 61 1.93 42.32 16.43
N GLU A 62 2.74 41.74 15.59
CA GLU A 62 2.36 41.23 14.25
C GLU A 62 2.60 39.73 14.17
N PRO A 63 1.54 38.93 14.07
CA PRO A 63 1.69 37.49 13.81
C PRO A 63 2.05 37.28 12.35
N VAL A 64 2.96 36.37 12.10
CA VAL A 64 3.30 35.85 10.78
C VAL A 64 2.69 34.47 10.65
N PHE A 65 1.82 34.30 9.67
CA PHE A 65 1.20 33.02 9.33
C PHE A 65 1.82 32.46 8.07
N GLU A 66 2.02 31.16 8.04
CA GLU A 66 2.42 30.41 6.86
C GLU A 66 1.31 29.44 6.45
N VAL A 67 1.26 29.08 5.17
CA VAL A 67 0.32 28.07 4.69
C VAL A 67 0.69 26.74 5.34
N TYR A 68 -0.20 26.23 6.16
CA TYR A 68 -0.10 24.89 6.68
C TYR A 68 -0.58 23.92 5.59
N SER A 69 0.33 23.50 4.72
CA SER A 69 0.07 22.33 3.89
C SER A 69 0.16 21.12 4.81
N THR A 70 -0.98 20.52 5.18
CA THR A 70 -0.94 19.11 5.56
C THR A 70 -0.23 18.38 4.43
N PRO A 71 0.82 17.59 4.69
CA PRO A 71 1.39 16.74 3.66
C PRO A 71 0.21 16.03 3.00
N GLU A 72 0.11 16.12 1.67
CA GLU A 72 -0.96 15.47 0.93
C GLU A 72 -0.96 14.01 1.37
N ASP A 73 -2.10 13.52 1.87
CA ASP A 73 -2.16 12.17 2.45
C ASP A 73 -1.88 11.15 1.35
N THR A 74 -0.61 10.82 1.22
CA THR A 74 -0.13 9.90 0.20
C THR A 74 -0.41 8.49 0.66
N LEU A 75 -1.25 7.78 -0.08
CA LEU A 75 -1.46 6.34 0.06
C LEU A 75 -1.21 5.69 -1.30
N ARG A 76 -0.18 4.83 -1.37
CA ARG A 76 0.22 4.16 -2.59
C ARG A 76 0.45 2.69 -2.33
N VAL A 77 0.07 1.86 -3.30
CA VAL A 77 0.33 0.43 -3.32
C VAL A 77 0.73 -0.01 -4.72
N SER A 78 1.66 -0.93 -4.82
CA SER A 78 2.04 -1.57 -6.07
C SER A 78 2.17 -3.08 -5.86
N LEU A 79 1.36 -3.83 -6.57
CA LEU A 79 1.52 -5.28 -6.73
C LEU A 79 2.54 -5.51 -7.86
N GLU A 80 3.68 -6.13 -7.56
CA GLU A 80 4.77 -6.36 -8.51
C GLU A 80 4.70 -7.76 -9.11
N GLU A 81 4.41 -8.75 -8.28
CA GLU A 81 4.15 -10.14 -8.69
C GLU A 81 2.80 -10.59 -8.12
N PRO A 82 1.95 -11.23 -8.95
CA PRO A 82 2.20 -11.65 -10.33
C PRO A 82 2.36 -10.47 -11.29
N VAL A 83 3.10 -10.69 -12.39
CA VAL A 83 3.27 -9.72 -13.47
C VAL A 83 2.07 -9.80 -14.41
N LYS A 84 1.58 -8.65 -14.85
CA LYS A 84 0.42 -8.57 -15.73
C LYS A 84 0.69 -9.28 -17.07
N GLY A 85 -0.20 -10.21 -17.42
CA GLY A 85 -0.16 -10.95 -18.69
C GLY A 85 0.78 -12.17 -18.69
N ASP A 86 1.55 -12.38 -17.61
CA ASP A 86 2.41 -13.54 -17.48
C ASP A 86 1.63 -14.81 -17.12
N THR A 87 2.29 -15.96 -17.30
CA THR A 87 1.75 -17.28 -16.99
C THR A 87 2.41 -17.84 -15.74
N TYR A 88 1.61 -18.35 -14.82
CA TYR A 88 2.05 -18.90 -13.54
C TYR A 88 1.60 -20.35 -13.36
N SER A 89 2.45 -21.13 -12.69
CA SER A 89 2.18 -22.49 -12.23
C SER A 89 3.03 -22.79 -11.00
N GLY A 90 2.62 -23.75 -10.17
CA GLY A 90 3.35 -24.13 -8.98
C GLY A 90 3.43 -23.03 -7.93
N ILE A 91 4.53 -23.03 -7.16
CA ILE A 91 4.79 -22.04 -6.12
C ILE A 91 5.61 -20.89 -6.70
N GLY A 92 5.12 -19.68 -6.55
CA GLY A 92 5.81 -18.44 -6.94
C GLY A 92 5.67 -17.36 -5.88
N ASN A 93 6.22 -16.19 -6.17
CA ASN A 93 6.08 -15.03 -5.30
C ASN A 93 4.73 -14.34 -5.53
N LEU A 94 4.18 -13.79 -4.47
CA LEU A 94 3.17 -12.76 -4.48
C LEU A 94 3.77 -11.62 -3.65
N ARG A 95 4.11 -10.50 -4.29
CA ARG A 95 4.84 -9.41 -3.62
C ARG A 95 4.55 -8.05 -4.21
N GLY A 96 4.86 -7.04 -3.41
CA GLY A 96 4.77 -5.65 -3.77
C GLY A 96 5.20 -4.75 -2.63
N TRP A 97 4.73 -3.52 -2.65
CA TRP A 97 4.98 -2.55 -1.59
C TRP A 97 3.77 -1.63 -1.40
N ALA A 98 3.67 -1.03 -0.23
CA ALA A 98 2.68 -0.01 0.09
C ALA A 98 3.31 1.05 1.00
N VAL A 99 2.96 2.32 0.79
CA VAL A 99 3.36 3.45 1.64
C VAL A 99 2.18 4.35 1.91
N ALA A 100 2.13 4.93 3.11
CA ALA A 100 1.14 5.92 3.49
C ALA A 100 1.76 6.96 4.43
N THR A 101 1.45 8.24 4.23
CA THR A 101 1.94 9.33 5.09
C THR A 101 1.55 9.14 6.55
N VAL A 102 0.34 8.62 6.80
CA VAL A 102 -0.19 8.33 8.13
C VAL A 102 0.12 6.91 8.61
N GLY A 103 0.91 6.15 7.85
CA GLY A 103 1.23 4.74 8.10
C GLY A 103 0.27 3.76 7.45
N VAL A 104 0.81 2.60 7.08
CA VAL A 104 0.03 1.47 6.54
C VAL A 104 -0.44 0.60 7.71
N ASP A 105 -1.74 0.32 7.77
CA ASP A 105 -2.34 -0.58 8.77
C ASP A 105 -2.19 -2.04 8.35
N ARG A 106 -2.61 -2.38 7.13
CA ARG A 106 -2.53 -3.73 6.56
C ARG A 106 -2.58 -3.73 5.04
N VAL A 107 -2.19 -4.84 4.45
CA VAL A 107 -2.33 -5.11 3.01
C VAL A 107 -3.16 -6.37 2.84
N GLU A 108 -4.35 -6.25 2.27
CA GLU A 108 -5.23 -7.35 1.94
C GLU A 108 -4.96 -7.85 0.53
N ILE A 109 -4.97 -9.16 0.35
CA ILE A 109 -4.94 -9.81 -0.97
C ILE A 109 -6.34 -10.29 -1.32
N TRP A 110 -6.79 -9.88 -2.49
CA TRP A 110 -8.06 -10.27 -3.08
C TRP A 110 -7.81 -11.05 -4.36
N ILE A 111 -8.49 -12.17 -4.53
CA ILE A 111 -8.37 -13.04 -5.70
C ILE A 111 -9.75 -13.11 -6.37
N ASP A 112 -9.80 -12.73 -7.64
CA ASP A 112 -11.03 -12.69 -8.45
C ASP A 112 -12.18 -11.93 -7.78
N GLY A 113 -11.84 -10.85 -7.07
CA GLY A 113 -12.80 -10.01 -6.37
C GLY A 113 -13.21 -10.50 -4.99
N ALA A 114 -12.69 -11.64 -4.52
CA ALA A 114 -12.94 -12.15 -3.18
C ALA A 114 -11.72 -11.94 -2.27
N TYR A 115 -11.95 -11.54 -1.01
CA TYR A 115 -10.89 -11.48 0.01
C TYR A 115 -10.29 -12.86 0.24
N ALA A 116 -8.96 -12.93 0.22
CA ALA A 116 -8.24 -14.18 0.43
C ALA A 116 -7.49 -14.20 1.77
N PHE A 117 -6.62 -13.20 2.02
CA PHE A 117 -5.82 -13.10 3.26
C PHE A 117 -5.13 -11.74 3.38
N ASP A 118 -4.58 -11.46 4.59
CA ASP A 118 -3.69 -10.33 4.83
C ASP A 118 -2.24 -10.73 4.52
N ALA A 119 -1.60 -9.98 3.61
CA ALA A 119 -0.20 -10.23 3.28
C ALA A 119 0.74 -9.79 4.41
N PRO A 120 1.81 -10.54 4.72
CA PRO A 120 2.86 -10.08 5.62
C PRO A 120 3.46 -8.77 5.09
N TYR A 121 3.41 -7.72 5.91
CA TYR A 121 3.89 -6.37 5.59
C TYR A 121 5.07 -5.96 6.49
N GLY A 122 5.90 -5.03 6.03
CA GLY A 122 7.08 -4.52 6.77
C GLY A 122 8.41 -5.07 6.25
N GLY A 123 8.43 -5.70 5.09
CA GLY A 123 9.67 -6.15 4.44
C GLY A 123 10.52 -4.98 3.94
N GLU A 124 11.85 -5.15 4.00
CA GLU A 124 12.80 -4.11 3.59
C GLU A 124 12.70 -3.79 2.08
N ARG A 125 12.57 -2.50 1.75
CA ARG A 125 12.48 -1.93 0.39
C ARG A 125 13.25 -0.61 0.32
N GLY A 126 14.58 -0.71 0.32
CA GLY A 126 15.47 0.46 0.19
C GLY A 126 15.23 1.28 -1.07
N ASP A 127 14.79 0.65 -2.16
CA ASP A 127 14.38 1.30 -3.41
C ASP A 127 13.15 2.19 -3.22
N VAL A 128 12.13 1.71 -2.50
CA VAL A 128 10.92 2.47 -2.17
C VAL A 128 11.24 3.60 -1.20
N GLY A 129 12.07 3.33 -0.16
CA GLY A 129 12.55 4.35 0.76
C GLY A 129 13.29 5.49 0.06
N GLY A 130 14.04 5.19 -1.00
CA GLY A 130 14.71 6.20 -1.82
C GLY A 130 13.75 7.06 -2.65
N VAL A 131 12.58 6.54 -3.04
CA VAL A 131 11.54 7.26 -3.79
C VAL A 131 10.64 8.10 -2.87
N PHE A 132 10.39 7.61 -1.64
CA PHE A 132 9.50 8.25 -0.66
C PHE A 132 10.23 8.57 0.65
N PRO A 133 11.34 9.36 0.62
CA PRO A 133 12.17 9.62 1.79
C PRO A 133 11.43 10.37 2.90
N ASP A 134 10.41 11.15 2.54
CA ASP A 134 9.62 11.97 3.48
C ASP A 134 8.48 11.17 4.15
N ILE A 135 8.22 9.94 3.70
CA ILE A 135 7.24 9.05 4.35
C ILE A 135 7.95 8.20 5.38
N ASN A 136 7.50 8.33 6.63
CA ASN A 136 8.07 7.56 7.73
C ASN A 136 7.97 6.05 7.46
N ASP A 137 9.06 5.33 7.73
CA ASP A 137 9.17 3.88 7.57
C ASP A 137 8.99 3.34 6.13
N SER A 138 9.11 4.19 5.11
CA SER A 138 9.00 3.79 3.69
C SER A 138 10.03 2.73 3.26
N VAL A 139 11.15 2.62 3.97
CA VAL A 139 12.16 1.55 3.75
C VAL A 139 11.66 0.16 4.15
N ASN A 140 10.63 0.05 4.99
CA ASN A 140 10.03 -1.20 5.45
C ASN A 140 8.61 -1.37 4.87
N SER A 141 8.45 -1.06 3.60
CA SER A 141 7.16 -0.97 2.92
C SER A 141 6.76 -2.21 2.13
N GLY A 142 7.59 -3.24 2.11
CA GLY A 142 7.37 -4.45 1.33
C GLY A 142 6.32 -5.37 1.94
N PHE A 143 5.54 -6.02 1.06
CA PHE A 143 4.78 -7.21 1.40
C PHE A 143 5.18 -8.36 0.49
N SER A 144 5.28 -9.57 1.02
CA SER A 144 5.68 -10.75 0.24
C SER A 144 5.21 -12.03 0.90
N THR A 145 4.74 -12.97 0.06
CA THR A 145 4.45 -14.35 0.48
C THR A 145 4.70 -15.31 -0.67
N ALA A 146 5.01 -16.56 -0.35
CA ALA A 146 4.97 -17.63 -1.32
C ALA A 146 3.50 -18.03 -1.57
N TRP A 147 3.10 -18.03 -2.83
CA TRP A 147 1.75 -18.40 -3.23
C TRP A 147 1.76 -19.61 -4.15
N ASN A 148 0.91 -20.59 -3.87
CA ASN A 148 0.76 -21.76 -4.74
C ASN A 148 -0.34 -21.49 -5.79
N TYR A 149 0.07 -21.06 -6.97
CA TYR A 149 -0.84 -20.79 -8.10
C TYR A 149 -1.62 -22.03 -8.54
N ASN A 150 -1.15 -23.23 -8.21
CA ASN A 150 -1.89 -24.47 -8.49
C ASN A 150 -3.16 -24.65 -7.64
N LEU A 151 -3.39 -23.81 -6.62
CA LEU A 151 -4.65 -23.79 -5.89
C LEU A 151 -5.77 -23.03 -6.62
N MET A 152 -5.40 -22.29 -7.68
CA MET A 152 -6.35 -21.57 -8.52
C MET A 152 -6.79 -22.46 -9.71
N ASP A 153 -7.93 -22.19 -10.29
CA ASP A 153 -8.36 -22.86 -11.51
C ASP A 153 -7.47 -22.51 -12.70
N LEU A 154 -7.62 -23.23 -13.82
CA LEU A 154 -6.92 -22.88 -15.05
C LEU A 154 -7.58 -21.66 -15.71
N GLY A 155 -6.77 -20.78 -16.27
CA GLY A 155 -7.28 -19.64 -17.01
C GLY A 155 -6.83 -18.30 -16.46
N GLU A 156 -7.54 -17.25 -16.84
CA GLU A 156 -7.26 -15.88 -16.44
C GLU A 156 -7.75 -15.61 -15.01
N HIS A 157 -6.88 -15.03 -14.21
CA HIS A 157 -7.17 -14.62 -12.83
C HIS A 157 -6.70 -13.20 -12.58
N THR A 158 -7.30 -12.56 -11.58
CA THR A 158 -6.91 -11.24 -11.12
C THR A 158 -6.56 -11.29 -9.63
N ILE A 159 -5.34 -10.85 -9.29
CA ILE A 159 -4.97 -10.55 -7.90
C ILE A 159 -4.97 -9.04 -7.71
N THR A 160 -5.59 -8.60 -6.62
CA THR A 160 -5.60 -7.21 -6.17
C THR A 160 -4.97 -7.11 -4.79
N ALA A 161 -3.93 -6.29 -4.66
CA ALA A 161 -3.43 -5.85 -3.36
C ALA A 161 -4.15 -4.56 -2.96
N ARG A 162 -4.79 -4.57 -1.80
CA ARG A 162 -5.49 -3.43 -1.22
C ARG A 162 -4.79 -3.03 0.07
N ALA A 163 -4.10 -1.88 0.06
CA ALA A 163 -3.43 -1.35 1.24
C ALA A 163 -4.34 -0.35 1.96
N TYR A 164 -4.52 -0.55 3.25
CA TYR A 164 -5.24 0.36 4.13
C TYR A 164 -4.24 1.21 4.92
N ASN A 165 -4.53 2.51 5.04
CA ASN A 165 -3.82 3.36 5.97
C ASN A 165 -4.48 3.33 7.37
N THR A 166 -3.81 3.91 8.36
CA THR A 166 -4.32 3.96 9.74
C THR A 166 -5.60 4.79 9.93
N ASN A 167 -6.01 5.58 8.92
CA ASN A 167 -7.28 6.30 8.89
C ASN A 167 -8.42 5.48 8.25
N GLY A 168 -8.15 4.24 7.80
CA GLY A 168 -9.14 3.36 7.19
C GLY A 168 -9.40 3.63 5.71
N GLN A 169 -8.65 4.53 5.07
CA GLN A 169 -8.69 4.73 3.63
C GLN A 169 -7.87 3.64 2.95
N TYR A 170 -8.17 3.32 1.69
CA TYR A 170 -7.41 2.31 0.95
C TYR A 170 -7.06 2.74 -0.46
N ALA A 171 -6.00 2.11 -0.98
CA ALA A 171 -5.61 2.14 -2.39
C ALA A 171 -5.44 0.70 -2.90
N GLU A 172 -5.58 0.51 -4.20
CA GLU A 172 -5.53 -0.80 -4.84
C GLU A 172 -4.53 -0.85 -5.98
N SER A 173 -3.94 -2.03 -6.17
CA SER A 173 -3.14 -2.38 -7.34
C SER A 173 -3.49 -3.79 -7.78
N SER A 174 -3.93 -3.94 -9.03
CA SER A 174 -4.41 -5.21 -9.57
C SER A 174 -3.55 -5.68 -10.73
N LYS A 175 -3.39 -6.99 -10.84
CA LYS A 175 -2.73 -7.67 -11.98
C LYS A 175 -3.58 -8.83 -12.45
N THR A 176 -3.78 -8.89 -13.75
CA THR A 176 -4.39 -10.02 -14.43
C THR A 176 -3.30 -10.88 -15.07
N PHE A 177 -3.36 -12.17 -14.87
CA PHE A 177 -2.36 -13.14 -15.29
C PHE A 177 -3.05 -14.48 -15.64
N LEU A 178 -2.29 -15.40 -16.18
CA LEU A 178 -2.80 -16.71 -16.60
C LEU A 178 -2.28 -17.80 -15.66
N VAL A 179 -3.15 -18.70 -15.24
CA VAL A 179 -2.76 -19.92 -14.50
C VAL A 179 -2.78 -21.12 -15.43
N THR A 180 -1.67 -21.85 -15.46
CA THR A 180 -1.51 -23.08 -16.22
C THR A 180 -0.94 -24.19 -15.35
N ARG A 181 -1.05 -25.44 -15.81
CA ARG A 181 -0.41 -26.60 -15.16
C ARG A 181 0.84 -27.05 -15.89
N PHE A 182 1.05 -26.58 -17.12
CA PHE A 182 2.13 -27.02 -17.96
C PHE A 182 3.10 -25.88 -18.24
N HIS A 183 4.40 -26.19 -18.17
CA HIS A 183 5.41 -25.31 -18.72
C HIS A 183 5.32 -25.30 -20.23
N LYS A 184 5.54 -24.15 -20.82
CA LYS A 184 5.53 -23.87 -22.24
C LYS A 184 5.79 -25.09 -23.16
N PRO A 185 5.08 -25.09 -24.29
CA PRO A 185 4.12 -24.06 -24.69
C PRO A 185 2.80 -24.16 -23.95
N TYR A 186 2.11 -23.03 -23.78
CA TYR A 186 0.74 -22.97 -23.31
C TYR A 186 -0.12 -23.85 -24.23
N LEU A 187 -0.94 -24.73 -23.66
CA LEU A 187 -1.89 -25.50 -24.43
C LEU A 187 -2.98 -24.56 -24.95
N GLY A 188 -3.02 -24.36 -26.27
CA GLY A 188 -4.11 -23.66 -26.92
C GLY A 188 -5.38 -24.47 -26.87
N ALA A 189 -6.50 -23.87 -27.28
CA ALA A 189 -7.79 -24.57 -27.34
C ALA A 189 -7.81 -25.75 -28.29
N ASP A 190 -6.92 -25.76 -29.27
CA ASP A 190 -6.81 -26.80 -30.31
C ASP A 190 -5.74 -27.87 -30.00
N ASP A 191 -4.92 -27.65 -28.95
CA ASP A 191 -3.88 -28.59 -28.54
C ASP A 191 -4.50 -29.79 -27.83
N LYS A 192 -3.91 -30.96 -28.05
CA LYS A 192 -4.38 -32.21 -27.47
C LYS A 192 -3.33 -32.84 -26.59
N VAL A 193 -3.79 -33.29 -25.42
CA VAL A 193 -3.01 -34.21 -24.60
C VAL A 193 -3.17 -35.59 -25.16
N ASP A 194 -2.05 -36.22 -25.54
CA ASP A 194 -2.01 -37.60 -25.98
C ASP A 194 -1.61 -38.52 -24.83
N LEU A 195 -2.58 -39.28 -24.33
CA LEU A 195 -2.40 -40.25 -23.25
C LEU A 195 -2.32 -41.71 -23.79
N SER A 196 -2.28 -41.90 -25.09
CA SER A 196 -2.31 -43.25 -25.68
C SER A 196 -1.10 -44.12 -25.30
N GLY A 197 0.04 -43.49 -25.05
CA GLY A 197 1.27 -44.14 -24.58
C GLY A 197 1.49 -44.00 -23.06
N ALA A 198 0.64 -43.28 -22.35
CA ALA A 198 0.83 -42.99 -20.93
C ALA A 198 0.66 -44.23 -20.06
N GLN A 199 1.50 -44.32 -19.03
CA GLN A 199 1.41 -45.36 -18.02
C GLN A 199 0.67 -44.79 -16.78
N CYS A 200 -0.40 -45.48 -16.39
CA CYS A 200 -1.22 -45.09 -15.26
C CYS A 200 -0.95 -45.98 -14.05
N SER A 201 -0.68 -45.42 -12.92
CA SER A 201 -0.63 -46.10 -11.63
C SER A 201 -1.49 -45.37 -10.59
N VAL A 202 -2.09 -46.13 -9.69
CA VAL A 202 -2.97 -45.60 -8.64
C VAL A 202 -2.42 -46.03 -7.29
N SER A 203 -2.32 -45.11 -6.35
CA SER A 203 -1.93 -45.36 -4.96
C SER A 203 -2.74 -44.45 -4.04
N ASP A 204 -3.49 -45.05 -3.11
CA ASP A 204 -4.36 -44.35 -2.16
C ASP A 204 -5.32 -43.34 -2.86
N SER A 205 -5.14 -42.05 -2.61
CA SER A 205 -5.92 -40.96 -3.24
C SER A 205 -5.31 -40.41 -4.52
N GLN A 206 -4.19 -41.00 -5.01
CA GLN A 206 -3.39 -40.42 -6.09
C GLN A 206 -3.42 -41.26 -7.36
N ILE A 207 -3.39 -40.56 -8.49
CA ILE A 207 -3.18 -41.15 -9.81
C ILE A 207 -1.90 -40.55 -10.38
N SER A 208 -0.95 -41.41 -10.76
CA SER A 208 0.25 -41.03 -11.51
C SER A 208 0.10 -41.40 -12.98
N LEU A 209 0.28 -40.45 -13.87
CA LEU A 209 0.33 -40.62 -15.32
C LEU A 209 1.77 -40.38 -15.78
N GLY A 210 2.50 -41.40 -16.12
CA GLY A 210 3.82 -41.30 -16.75
C GLY A 210 3.71 -41.26 -18.25
N ASP A 211 4.68 -40.63 -18.92
CA ASP A 211 4.80 -40.59 -20.39
C ASP A 211 3.59 -39.92 -21.09
N ALA A 212 2.91 -38.95 -20.45
CA ALA A 212 1.89 -38.15 -21.11
C ALA A 212 2.52 -37.18 -22.12
N VAL A 213 2.05 -37.18 -23.37
CA VAL A 213 2.61 -36.31 -24.40
C VAL A 213 1.72 -35.10 -24.64
N MET A 214 2.32 -33.91 -24.58
CA MET A 214 1.65 -32.65 -24.87
C MET A 214 2.58 -31.78 -25.71
N ASP A 215 2.09 -31.34 -26.85
CA ASP A 215 2.84 -30.57 -27.85
C ASP A 215 4.24 -31.17 -28.15
N GLY A 216 4.29 -32.49 -28.26
CA GLY A 216 5.52 -33.22 -28.54
C GLY A 216 6.51 -33.35 -27.39
N GLN A 217 6.17 -32.89 -26.20
CA GLN A 217 6.95 -33.07 -24.97
C GLN A 217 6.31 -34.13 -24.08
N VAL A 218 7.13 -34.87 -23.35
CA VAL A 218 6.72 -35.92 -22.43
C VAL A 218 6.69 -35.36 -21.01
N TYR A 219 5.64 -35.68 -20.27
CA TYR A 219 5.43 -35.27 -18.92
C TYR A 219 4.98 -36.43 -18.04
N ASP A 220 5.42 -36.39 -16.78
CA ASP A 220 4.86 -37.20 -15.70
C ASP A 220 3.91 -36.29 -14.87
N ILE A 221 2.66 -36.74 -14.70
CA ILE A 221 1.62 -35.98 -14.01
C ILE A 221 1.16 -36.74 -12.77
N LEU A 222 1.13 -36.06 -11.62
CA LEU A 222 0.56 -36.61 -10.40
C LEU A 222 -0.73 -35.85 -10.06
N LEU A 223 -1.81 -36.63 -9.91
CA LEU A 223 -3.12 -36.11 -9.48
C LEU A 223 -3.44 -36.63 -8.08
N ASP A 224 -4.11 -35.81 -7.27
CA ASP A 224 -4.62 -36.19 -5.95
C ASP A 224 -6.12 -35.93 -5.84
N TRP A 225 -6.86 -36.85 -5.19
CA TRP A 225 -8.31 -36.73 -5.03
C TRP A 225 -8.68 -35.70 -3.98
N ARG A 226 -9.49 -34.71 -4.35
CA ARG A 226 -10.04 -33.70 -3.42
C ARG A 226 -11.47 -34.08 -3.04
N THR A 227 -11.66 -34.65 -1.85
CA THR A 227 -12.98 -35.09 -1.39
C THR A 227 -13.99 -33.94 -1.29
N ALA A 228 -13.57 -32.76 -0.84
CA ALA A 228 -14.45 -31.60 -0.71
C ALA A 228 -14.94 -31.04 -2.05
N ALA A 229 -14.08 -31.08 -3.08
CA ALA A 229 -14.41 -30.59 -4.44
C ALA A 229 -14.95 -31.72 -5.34
N GLN A 230 -14.84 -32.99 -4.94
CA GLN A 230 -15.28 -34.17 -5.70
C GLN A 230 -14.57 -34.27 -7.07
N ASP A 231 -13.27 -33.88 -7.13
CA ASP A 231 -12.45 -33.92 -8.36
C ASP A 231 -11.02 -34.33 -8.07
N PHE A 232 -10.21 -34.47 -9.14
CA PHE A 232 -8.77 -34.66 -9.05
C PHE A 232 -8.02 -33.37 -9.31
N GLN A 233 -7.11 -32.99 -8.41
CA GLN A 233 -6.19 -31.90 -8.59
C GLN A 233 -4.86 -32.39 -9.13
N ILE A 234 -4.30 -31.70 -10.12
CA ILE A 234 -2.91 -31.90 -10.51
C ILE A 234 -2.02 -31.27 -9.44
N ILE A 235 -1.20 -32.08 -8.77
CA ILE A 235 -0.29 -31.62 -7.71
C ILE A 235 1.15 -31.55 -8.17
N GLU A 236 1.51 -32.28 -9.20
CA GLU A 236 2.86 -32.27 -9.76
C GLU A 236 2.84 -32.53 -11.25
N ILE A 237 3.71 -31.84 -11.99
CA ILE A 237 4.04 -32.07 -13.41
C ILE A 237 5.55 -32.00 -13.54
N ARG A 238 6.16 -33.07 -14.07
CA ARG A 238 7.62 -33.15 -14.27
C ARG A 238 7.96 -33.25 -15.74
#